data_19b70dcf056803046cac38cc4dbeeef3
#
_entry.id   19b70dcf056803046cac38cc4dbeeef3
#
_cell.length_a   1.000
_cell.length_b   1.000
_cell.length_c   1.000
_cell.angle_alpha   90.00
_cell.angle_beta   90.00
_cell.angle_gamma   90.00
#
_symmetry.space_group_name_H-M   'P 1'
#
loop_
_entity.id
_entity.type
_entity.pdbx_description
1 polymer ?
#
loop_
_entity_poly.entity_id
_entity_poly.type
_entity_poly.pdbx_seq_one_letter_code
_entity_poly.pdbx_strand_id
1 'polypeptide(L)'
;MVLRPARANGCRQQRHSLRDGVPDRGRERLLVLVRRSVWAVFLAAATLVTAGGLIALSSTGAFDETESDAPTVPTPTTTGTDPVPTEPTRGSSPPTVSPPASSLPTARIGYVFPVAGCQASASRSHHDYPAADIFAEKGCRFVSPVDGRVDEVTRVDRWDPRSNVGRDRGGLSVSVVGIDGVRYYGSHLSAIASGIEPGLSVRAGQVLGSIGNTGSARVTPPHLHFGISWPTPPERWWIRRGSVSPQPFLDAWRERRQLSPVTAVAKAHRAYGTDRGCRSYC
;
A
#
# COMPACT_ATOMS: atom_id res chain seq x y z
N MET A 1 -69.26 -11.18 -5.99
CA MET A 1 -67.80 -11.10 -6.02
C MET A 1 -67.42 -9.83 -5.25
N VAL A 2 -67.11 -9.98 -3.95
CA VAL A 2 -67.03 -8.86 -3.00
C VAL A 2 -65.56 -8.62 -2.65
N LEU A 3 -65.04 -7.47 -2.99
CA LEU A 3 -63.69 -6.97 -2.65
C LEU A 3 -63.66 -6.53 -1.17
N ARG A 4 -62.73 -7.12 -0.39
CA ARG A 4 -62.43 -6.67 0.98
C ARG A 4 -61.23 -5.72 0.97
N PRO A 5 -61.23 -4.63 1.76
CA PRO A 5 -60.13 -3.69 1.85
C PRO A 5 -59.07 -4.19 2.85
N ALA A 6 -57.78 -3.86 2.57
CA ALA A 6 -56.61 -4.13 3.38
C ALA A 6 -56.60 -3.26 4.66
N ARG A 7 -56.19 -3.87 5.77
CA ARG A 7 -56.03 -3.20 7.08
C ARG A 7 -54.65 -2.53 7.14
N ALA A 8 -54.61 -1.23 7.44
CA ALA A 8 -53.44 -0.47 7.80
C ALA A 8 -52.98 -0.84 9.23
N ASN A 9 -51.72 -1.27 9.38
CA ASN A 9 -51.08 -1.49 10.69
C ASN A 9 -50.47 -0.16 11.14
N GLY A 10 -50.98 0.35 12.26
CA GLY A 10 -50.51 1.57 12.91
C GLY A 10 -49.14 1.42 13.56
N CYS A 11 -48.29 2.37 13.27
CA CYS A 11 -47.01 2.59 13.91
C CYS A 11 -47.21 3.15 15.32
N ARG A 12 -46.88 2.38 16.36
CA ARG A 12 -46.95 2.77 17.78
C ARG A 12 -45.73 3.64 18.10
N GLN A 13 -45.91 4.94 18.26
CA GLN A 13 -44.89 5.85 18.80
C GLN A 13 -44.66 5.55 20.28
N GLN A 14 -43.45 5.11 20.61
CA GLN A 14 -42.95 5.10 21.99
C GLN A 14 -42.44 6.50 22.35
N ARG A 15 -43.12 7.15 23.27
CA ARG A 15 -42.68 8.37 23.92
C ARG A 15 -41.58 8.01 24.92
N HIS A 16 -40.33 8.38 24.69
CA HIS A 16 -39.29 8.40 25.71
C HIS A 16 -39.36 9.71 26.48
N SER A 17 -39.57 9.56 27.78
CA SER A 17 -39.51 10.60 28.80
C SER A 17 -38.14 11.27 28.83
N LEU A 18 -38.10 12.57 28.58
CA LEU A 18 -36.96 13.44 28.85
C LEU A 18 -36.81 13.60 30.37
N ARG A 19 -35.72 13.09 30.92
CA ARG A 19 -35.26 13.47 32.27
C ARG A 19 -34.24 14.59 32.06
N ASP A 20 -34.59 15.76 32.58
CA ASP A 20 -33.74 16.95 32.61
C ASP A 20 -32.49 16.68 33.48
N GLY A 21 -31.34 16.51 32.85
CA GLY A 21 -30.04 16.49 33.49
C GLY A 21 -29.46 17.91 33.58
N VAL A 22 -29.38 18.44 34.80
CA VAL A 22 -28.72 19.71 35.12
C VAL A 22 -27.25 19.68 34.61
N PRO A 23 -26.77 20.62 33.80
CA PRO A 23 -25.39 20.63 33.35
C PRO A 23 -24.46 21.04 34.53
N ASP A 24 -23.49 20.17 34.82
CA ASP A 24 -22.40 20.43 35.75
C ASP A 24 -21.46 21.52 35.22
N ARG A 25 -21.65 22.75 35.67
CA ARG A 25 -20.88 23.96 35.30
C ARG A 25 -19.45 23.94 35.83
N GLY A 26 -19.05 22.95 36.61
CA GLY A 26 -17.70 22.84 37.19
C GLY A 26 -16.64 22.26 36.24
N ARG A 27 -17.02 21.35 35.34
CA ARG A 27 -16.10 20.67 34.43
C ARG A 27 -15.67 21.50 33.24
N GLU A 28 -16.52 22.39 32.76
CA GLU A 28 -16.20 23.26 31.60
C GLU A 28 -15.15 24.33 31.90
N ARG A 29 -15.10 24.85 33.14
CA ARG A 29 -14.13 25.86 33.51
C ARG A 29 -12.69 25.32 33.58
N LEU A 30 -12.50 24.06 33.90
CA LEU A 30 -11.16 23.46 34.00
C LEU A 30 -10.58 23.17 32.59
N LEU A 31 -11.39 22.78 31.65
CA LEU A 31 -10.98 22.50 30.25
C LEU A 31 -10.59 23.79 29.48
N VAL A 32 -11.24 24.90 29.77
CA VAL A 32 -10.92 26.22 29.13
C VAL A 32 -9.59 26.78 29.68
N LEU A 33 -9.29 26.60 30.97
CA LEU A 33 -8.03 27.05 31.57
C LEU A 33 -6.82 26.26 31.07
N VAL A 34 -6.93 24.95 30.89
CA VAL A 34 -5.86 24.09 30.34
C VAL A 34 -5.57 24.43 28.87
N ARG A 35 -6.61 24.74 28.08
CA ARG A 35 -6.41 25.15 26.67
C ARG A 35 -5.71 26.49 26.51
N ARG A 36 -5.93 27.45 27.39
CA ARG A 36 -5.27 28.77 27.33
C ARG A 36 -3.79 28.70 27.70
N SER A 37 -3.38 27.82 28.61
CA SER A 37 -1.98 27.67 29.01
C SER A 37 -1.10 27.00 27.92
N VAL A 38 -1.66 26.12 27.10
CA VAL A 38 -0.91 25.45 26.01
C VAL A 38 -0.60 26.41 24.86
N TRP A 39 -1.48 27.37 24.56
CA TRP A 39 -1.23 28.37 23.50
C TRP A 39 -0.24 29.47 23.85
N ALA A 40 -0.05 29.79 25.14
CA ALA A 40 0.91 30.81 25.59
C ALA A 40 2.37 30.34 25.50
N VAL A 41 2.64 29.05 25.52
CA VAL A 41 4.00 28.48 25.40
C VAL A 41 4.48 28.44 23.95
N PHE A 42 3.58 28.35 22.96
CA PHE A 42 3.96 28.32 21.55
C PHE A 42 4.24 29.67 20.90
N LEU A 43 3.85 30.80 21.54
CA LEU A 43 4.09 32.14 21.01
C LEU A 43 5.42 32.77 21.48
N ALA A 44 6.11 32.20 22.46
CA ALA A 44 7.38 32.72 22.97
C ALA A 44 8.63 32.15 22.27
N ALA A 45 8.49 31.12 21.37
CA ALA A 45 9.62 30.50 20.69
C ALA A 45 9.87 31.00 19.25
N ALA A 46 9.07 31.94 18.74
CA ALA A 46 9.10 32.37 17.33
C ALA A 46 9.85 33.69 17.04
N THR A 47 10.52 34.31 17.99
CA THR A 47 11.11 35.66 17.79
C THR A 47 12.61 35.76 18.02
N LEU A 48 13.39 34.71 17.74
CA LEU A 48 14.86 34.80 17.93
C LEU A 48 15.64 34.05 16.82
N VAL A 49 15.43 34.39 15.55
CA VAL A 49 16.39 34.11 14.45
C VAL A 49 16.19 35.14 13.34
N THR A 50 16.73 36.34 13.51
CA THR A 50 17.06 37.23 12.38
C THR A 50 18.24 38.12 12.77
N ALA A 51 19.45 37.67 12.55
CA ALA A 51 20.61 38.51 12.25
C ALA A 51 21.85 37.63 12.02
N GLY A 52 22.42 37.67 10.83
CA GLY A 52 23.77 37.14 10.61
C GLY A 52 24.04 36.56 9.26
N GLY A 53 24.59 37.38 8.31
CA GLY A 53 25.65 36.95 7.45
C GLY A 53 25.35 36.56 6.00
N LEU A 54 25.25 37.53 5.11
CA LEU A 54 25.63 37.37 3.70
C LEU A 54 27.13 37.08 3.59
N ILE A 55 27.54 35.96 2.98
CA ILE A 55 28.84 35.83 2.32
C ILE A 55 28.57 35.26 0.92
N ALA A 56 28.81 36.10 -0.07
CA ALA A 56 28.86 35.74 -1.47
C ALA A 56 30.26 35.15 -1.79
N LEU A 57 30.30 34.00 -2.41
CA LEU A 57 31.49 33.47 -3.08
C LEU A 57 31.11 33.05 -4.49
N SER A 58 31.53 33.90 -5.44
CA SER A 58 31.56 33.61 -6.88
C SER A 58 32.72 32.67 -7.15
N SER A 59 32.50 31.55 -7.84
CA SER A 59 33.54 30.84 -8.56
C SER A 59 33.00 30.41 -9.90
N THR A 60 33.47 31.14 -10.92
CA THR A 60 33.43 30.78 -12.36
C THR A 60 34.41 29.63 -12.60
N GLY A 61 33.92 28.50 -13.04
CA GLY A 61 34.72 27.39 -13.57
C GLY A 61 34.14 26.94 -14.89
N ALA A 62 34.81 27.32 -15.98
CA ALA A 62 34.57 26.82 -17.32
C ALA A 62 35.05 25.36 -17.37
N PHE A 63 34.25 24.48 -17.92
CA PHE A 63 34.67 23.14 -18.33
C PHE A 63 34.52 22.96 -19.83
N ASP A 64 35.60 22.56 -20.37
CA ASP A 64 35.99 22.25 -21.73
C ASP A 64 35.15 21.08 -22.28
N GLU A 65 34.66 21.23 -23.49
CA GLU A 65 33.99 20.17 -24.25
C GLU A 65 35.09 19.30 -24.92
N THR A 66 35.19 18.05 -24.46
CA THR A 66 35.92 17.02 -25.20
C THR A 66 34.95 16.07 -25.86
N GLU A 67 34.86 16.20 -27.16
CA GLU A 67 34.27 15.30 -28.14
C GLU A 67 34.91 13.90 -28.00
N SER A 68 34.11 12.84 -27.82
CA SER A 68 34.57 11.46 -27.80
C SER A 68 33.85 10.62 -28.85
N ASP A 69 34.65 10.18 -29.79
CA ASP A 69 34.36 9.29 -30.92
C ASP A 69 33.58 8.02 -30.53
N ALA A 70 32.58 7.69 -31.32
CA ALA A 70 31.85 6.42 -31.29
C ALA A 70 32.61 5.35 -32.10
N PRO A 71 32.80 4.13 -31.54
CA PRO A 71 33.33 3.02 -32.32
C PRO A 71 32.26 2.34 -33.16
N THR A 72 32.51 2.20 -34.43
CA THR A 72 31.77 1.46 -35.45
C THR A 72 31.87 -0.05 -35.20
N VAL A 73 30.74 -0.75 -35.11
CA VAL A 73 30.69 -2.21 -35.02
C VAL A 73 30.57 -2.83 -36.40
N PRO A 74 31.43 -3.81 -36.80
CA PRO A 74 31.32 -4.50 -38.08
C PRO A 74 30.27 -5.63 -38.03
N THR A 75 29.46 -5.72 -39.07
CA THR A 75 28.49 -6.78 -39.34
C THR A 75 29.22 -8.05 -39.83
N PRO A 76 28.97 -9.23 -39.28
CA PRO A 76 29.44 -10.48 -39.92
C PRO A 76 28.42 -11.01 -40.91
N THR A 77 28.83 -11.12 -42.16
CA THR A 77 28.18 -11.90 -43.21
C THR A 77 28.60 -13.37 -43.04
N THR A 78 27.64 -14.26 -42.86
CA THR A 78 27.88 -15.71 -42.94
C THR A 78 26.92 -16.33 -43.92
N THR A 79 27.46 -16.71 -45.07
CA THR A 79 26.84 -17.62 -46.02
C THR A 79 27.08 -19.03 -45.52
N GLY A 80 26.04 -19.80 -45.27
CA GLY A 80 26.12 -21.20 -44.87
C GLY A 80 25.04 -22.03 -45.56
N THR A 81 25.51 -22.93 -46.38
CA THR A 81 24.80 -23.90 -47.22
C THR A 81 24.10 -24.96 -46.38
N ASP A 82 22.80 -25.21 -46.59
CA ASP A 82 22.04 -26.27 -46.00
C ASP A 82 22.38 -27.67 -46.51
N PRO A 83 22.44 -28.70 -45.64
CA PRO A 83 22.26 -30.09 -46.05
C PRO A 83 20.86 -30.58 -45.64
N VAL A 84 20.19 -31.24 -46.59
CA VAL A 84 18.93 -31.93 -46.50
C VAL A 84 18.99 -33.05 -45.44
N PRO A 85 18.02 -33.14 -44.50
CA PRO A 85 17.92 -34.31 -43.60
C PRO A 85 17.06 -35.42 -44.19
N THR A 86 17.61 -36.60 -44.19
CA THR A 86 16.98 -37.89 -44.49
C THR A 86 15.95 -38.26 -43.41
N GLU A 87 14.78 -38.70 -43.83
CA GLU A 87 13.66 -39.15 -43.00
C GLU A 87 14.02 -40.47 -42.28
N PRO A 88 13.84 -40.61 -40.94
CA PRO A 88 13.91 -41.91 -40.29
C PRO A 88 12.52 -42.49 -40.03
N THR A 89 12.41 -43.72 -40.38
CA THR A 89 11.41 -44.75 -40.24
C THR A 89 10.62 -44.70 -38.91
N ARG A 90 9.29 -44.81 -39.09
CA ARG A 90 8.27 -44.89 -38.04
C ARG A 90 8.45 -46.14 -37.17
N GLY A 91 9.03 -45.98 -35.98
CA GLY A 91 9.02 -47.00 -34.94
C GLY A 91 7.79 -46.86 -34.05
N SER A 92 6.99 -47.91 -33.92
CA SER A 92 5.81 -47.98 -33.05
C SER A 92 6.24 -47.90 -31.57
N SER A 93 5.84 -46.85 -30.89
CA SER A 93 6.03 -46.69 -29.43
C SER A 93 4.99 -47.52 -28.67
N PRO A 94 5.37 -48.19 -27.56
CA PRO A 94 4.40 -48.88 -26.70
C PRO A 94 3.51 -47.88 -25.95
N PRO A 95 2.31 -48.27 -25.49
CA PRO A 95 1.37 -47.39 -24.79
C PRO A 95 1.97 -46.88 -23.49
N THR A 96 2.19 -45.58 -23.40
CA THR A 96 2.61 -44.91 -22.17
C THR A 96 1.43 -44.91 -21.19
N VAL A 97 1.52 -45.73 -20.15
CA VAL A 97 0.61 -45.66 -18.99
C VAL A 97 0.90 -44.37 -18.25
N SER A 98 0.00 -43.40 -18.38
CA SER A 98 0.09 -42.16 -17.58
C SER A 98 -0.01 -42.50 -16.09
N PRO A 99 0.93 -42.05 -15.25
CA PRO A 99 0.80 -42.21 -13.80
C PRO A 99 -0.44 -41.45 -13.31
N PRO A 100 -1.13 -41.95 -12.26
CA PRO A 100 -2.27 -41.25 -11.68
C PRO A 100 -1.87 -39.83 -11.28
N ALA A 101 -2.66 -38.85 -11.68
CA ALA A 101 -2.46 -37.45 -11.30
C ALA A 101 -2.47 -37.38 -9.77
N SER A 102 -1.26 -37.26 -9.16
CA SER A 102 -1.14 -36.93 -7.75
C SER A 102 -1.81 -35.57 -7.54
N SER A 103 -2.94 -35.58 -6.87
CA SER A 103 -3.57 -34.36 -6.37
C SER A 103 -2.57 -33.67 -5.43
N LEU A 104 -1.92 -32.62 -5.93
CA LEU A 104 -1.07 -31.78 -5.09
C LEU A 104 -1.92 -31.27 -3.91
N PRO A 105 -1.44 -31.38 -2.68
CA PRO A 105 -2.17 -30.85 -1.54
C PRO A 105 -2.41 -29.38 -1.81
N THR A 106 -3.67 -28.94 -1.74
CA THR A 106 -4.04 -27.53 -1.84
C THR A 106 -3.28 -26.78 -0.74
N ALA A 107 -2.21 -26.08 -1.12
CA ALA A 107 -1.38 -25.35 -0.19
C ALA A 107 -2.28 -24.36 0.54
N ARG A 108 -2.34 -24.45 1.87
CA ARG A 108 -3.09 -23.48 2.67
C ARG A 108 -2.40 -22.13 2.57
N ILE A 109 -3.12 -21.12 2.12
CA ILE A 109 -2.61 -19.76 2.05
C ILE A 109 -2.43 -19.26 3.49
N GLY A 110 -1.17 -18.97 3.85
CA GLY A 110 -0.82 -18.43 5.16
C GLY A 110 -0.72 -16.92 5.12
N TYR A 111 -1.30 -16.24 6.12
CA TYR A 111 -1.25 -14.79 6.28
C TYR A 111 -0.45 -14.40 7.52
N VAL A 112 0.35 -13.34 7.42
CA VAL A 112 1.08 -12.77 8.54
C VAL A 112 0.85 -11.26 8.65
N PHE A 113 0.99 -10.70 9.85
CA PHE A 113 0.91 -9.27 10.07
C PHE A 113 2.07 -8.56 9.36
N PRO A 114 1.83 -7.46 8.61
CA PRO A 114 2.82 -6.89 7.69
C PRO A 114 3.98 -6.15 8.35
N VAL A 115 4.00 -6.00 9.67
CA VAL A 115 5.12 -5.41 10.42
C VAL A 115 5.74 -6.45 11.34
N ALA A 116 7.06 -6.60 11.28
CA ALA A 116 7.79 -7.59 12.06
C ALA A 116 8.98 -6.98 12.82
N GLY A 117 9.28 -7.56 14.00
CA GLY A 117 10.44 -7.21 14.82
C GLY A 117 10.30 -5.96 15.66
N CYS A 118 9.12 -5.34 15.69
CA CYS A 118 8.82 -4.15 16.48
C CYS A 118 7.40 -4.20 17.03
N GLN A 119 7.15 -3.40 18.06
CA GLN A 119 5.78 -3.07 18.43
C GLN A 119 5.15 -2.16 17.37
N ALA A 120 3.88 -2.41 17.06
CA ALA A 120 3.16 -1.64 16.08
C ALA A 120 1.70 -1.47 16.48
N SER A 121 1.10 -0.32 16.17
CA SER A 121 -0.34 -0.06 16.35
C SER A 121 -0.97 0.37 15.03
N ALA A 122 -2.05 -0.29 14.61
CA ALA A 122 -2.77 0.09 13.40
C ALA A 122 -3.89 1.08 13.74
N SER A 123 -4.02 2.14 12.93
CA SER A 123 -5.14 3.07 13.02
C SER A 123 -6.45 2.33 12.75
N ARG A 124 -7.55 2.73 13.42
CA ARG A 124 -8.87 2.12 13.21
C ARG A 124 -9.60 2.64 11.97
N SER A 125 -9.15 3.76 11.44
CA SER A 125 -9.67 4.36 10.21
C SER A 125 -8.54 5.10 9.50
N HIS A 126 -8.61 5.12 8.21
CA HIS A 126 -7.83 6.02 7.36
C HIS A 126 -8.75 7.15 6.89
N HIS A 127 -8.22 8.38 6.71
CA HIS A 127 -9.05 9.57 6.54
C HIS A 127 -9.90 9.59 5.25
N ASP A 128 -9.37 9.19 4.08
CA ASP A 128 -10.08 9.45 2.81
C ASP A 128 -10.52 8.19 2.05
N TYR A 129 -9.83 7.07 2.24
CA TYR A 129 -10.11 5.82 1.53
C TYR A 129 -9.76 4.60 2.39
N PRO A 130 -10.26 3.40 2.04
CA PRO A 130 -10.01 2.20 2.83
C PRO A 130 -8.53 1.76 2.80
N ALA A 131 -7.80 2.14 3.85
CA ALA A 131 -6.41 1.75 4.11
C ALA A 131 -6.18 1.73 5.63
N ALA A 132 -4.96 1.46 6.07
CA ALA A 132 -4.55 1.57 7.47
C ALA A 132 -3.14 2.13 7.58
N ASP A 133 -2.94 3.06 8.53
CA ASP A 133 -1.61 3.49 8.93
C ASP A 133 -1.17 2.67 10.13
N ILE A 134 -0.10 1.91 9.97
CA ILE A 134 0.47 1.06 11.01
C ILE A 134 1.70 1.78 11.58
N PHE A 135 1.51 2.43 12.72
CA PHE A 135 2.56 3.17 13.41
C PHE A 135 3.55 2.20 14.05
N ALA A 136 4.82 2.39 13.76
CA ALA A 136 5.95 1.65 14.32
C ALA A 136 7.21 2.51 14.17
N GLU A 137 8.28 2.16 14.89
CA GLU A 137 9.55 2.87 14.80
C GLU A 137 10.14 2.81 13.40
N LYS A 138 10.87 3.87 13.02
CA LYS A 138 11.63 3.91 11.77
C LYS A 138 12.66 2.77 11.75
N GLY A 139 12.70 2.04 10.64
CA GLY A 139 13.58 0.88 10.48
C GLY A 139 12.92 -0.46 10.81
N CYS A 140 11.74 -0.49 11.43
CA CYS A 140 10.95 -1.71 11.59
C CYS A 140 10.68 -2.37 10.25
N ARG A 141 10.64 -3.70 10.21
CA ARG A 141 10.53 -4.45 8.95
C ARG A 141 9.10 -4.45 8.41
N PHE A 142 8.94 -4.01 7.18
CA PHE A 142 7.77 -4.33 6.37
C PHE A 142 7.98 -5.70 5.74
N VAL A 143 7.05 -6.62 5.93
CA VAL A 143 7.11 -7.98 5.42
C VAL A 143 5.92 -8.30 4.52
N SER A 144 6.11 -9.23 3.57
CA SER A 144 4.99 -9.72 2.75
C SER A 144 3.94 -10.39 3.62
N PRO A 145 2.65 -9.98 3.53
CA PRO A 145 1.61 -10.60 4.34
C PRO A 145 1.23 -12.01 3.87
N VAL A 146 1.61 -12.41 2.68
CA VAL A 146 1.24 -13.68 2.03
C VAL A 146 2.32 -14.08 1.04
N ASP A 147 2.37 -15.36 0.65
CA ASP A 147 3.16 -15.79 -0.50
C ASP A 147 2.65 -15.12 -1.75
N GLY A 148 3.54 -14.66 -2.65
CA GLY A 148 3.11 -13.93 -3.84
C GLY A 148 4.27 -13.53 -4.74
N ARG A 149 3.99 -12.53 -5.56
CA ARG A 149 4.96 -11.93 -6.48
C ARG A 149 4.97 -10.42 -6.30
N VAL A 150 6.15 -9.83 -6.22
CA VAL A 150 6.32 -8.37 -6.20
C VAL A 150 5.72 -7.80 -7.49
N ASP A 151 4.79 -6.85 -7.33
CA ASP A 151 4.07 -6.20 -8.43
C ASP A 151 4.74 -4.87 -8.82
N GLU A 152 5.07 -4.05 -7.82
CA GLU A 152 5.63 -2.72 -8.04
C GLU A 152 6.60 -2.34 -6.93
N VAL A 153 7.67 -1.63 -7.32
CA VAL A 153 8.67 -1.08 -6.39
C VAL A 153 8.93 0.38 -6.75
N THR A 154 8.69 1.30 -5.82
CA THR A 154 9.05 2.72 -5.95
C THR A 154 10.28 3.00 -5.09
N ARG A 155 11.43 3.25 -5.74
CA ARG A 155 12.73 3.45 -5.08
C ARG A 155 13.11 4.91 -4.89
N VAL A 156 12.39 5.83 -5.52
CA VAL A 156 12.68 7.26 -5.49
C VAL A 156 11.49 8.00 -4.89
N ASP A 157 11.74 8.76 -3.83
CA ASP A 157 10.74 9.66 -3.25
C ASP A 157 10.64 10.92 -4.09
N ARG A 158 9.63 10.97 -4.97
CA ARG A 158 9.35 12.11 -5.87
C ARG A 158 8.33 13.08 -5.32
N TRP A 159 7.81 12.85 -4.12
CA TRP A 159 6.76 13.72 -3.59
C TRP A 159 7.30 15.13 -3.29
N ASP A 160 6.60 16.12 -3.79
CA ASP A 160 6.82 17.54 -3.53
C ASP A 160 5.54 18.15 -2.94
N PRO A 161 5.60 18.78 -1.76
CA PRO A 161 4.43 19.39 -1.13
C PRO A 161 3.80 20.52 -1.95
N ARG A 162 4.54 21.15 -2.87
CA ARG A 162 4.04 22.22 -3.72
C ARG A 162 3.11 21.69 -4.81
N SER A 163 3.51 20.63 -5.48
CA SER A 163 2.69 19.99 -6.53
C SER A 163 1.69 19.01 -5.95
N ASN A 164 2.03 18.36 -4.84
CA ASN A 164 1.24 17.37 -4.13
C ASN A 164 0.60 16.30 -5.02
N VAL A 165 1.36 15.85 -6.03
CA VAL A 165 0.90 14.86 -7.00
C VAL A 165 0.52 13.56 -6.28
N GLY A 166 -0.72 13.12 -6.46
CA GLY A 166 -1.30 11.99 -5.71
C GLY A 166 -0.48 10.70 -5.84
N ARG A 167 -0.06 10.33 -7.05
CA ARG A 167 0.74 9.12 -7.29
C ARG A 167 2.08 9.08 -6.53
N ASP A 168 2.65 10.25 -6.21
CA ASP A 168 3.97 10.36 -5.57
C ASP A 168 3.88 10.42 -4.04
N ARG A 169 2.68 10.57 -3.48
CA ARG A 169 2.45 10.72 -2.03
C ARG A 169 2.97 9.53 -1.20
N GLY A 170 3.05 8.34 -1.78
CA GLY A 170 3.53 7.14 -1.09
C GLY A 170 5.03 7.17 -0.74
N GLY A 171 5.85 8.00 -1.44
CA GLY A 171 7.30 7.91 -1.31
C GLY A 171 7.83 6.54 -1.72
N LEU A 172 8.78 5.98 -0.98
CA LEU A 172 9.27 4.63 -1.24
C LEU A 172 8.18 3.61 -0.89
N SER A 173 7.94 2.65 -1.79
CA SER A 173 6.88 1.66 -1.61
C SER A 173 7.18 0.33 -2.29
N VAL A 174 6.56 -0.73 -1.79
CA VAL A 174 6.54 -2.06 -2.40
C VAL A 174 5.11 -2.59 -2.38
N SER A 175 4.71 -3.27 -3.45
CA SER A 175 3.48 -4.04 -3.45
C SER A 175 3.70 -5.47 -3.91
N VAL A 176 2.83 -6.36 -3.45
CA VAL A 176 2.82 -7.78 -3.76
C VAL A 176 1.44 -8.16 -4.24
N VAL A 177 1.34 -8.92 -5.33
CA VAL A 177 0.14 -9.68 -5.67
C VAL A 177 0.31 -11.06 -5.06
N GLY A 178 -0.54 -11.37 -4.09
CA GLY A 178 -0.54 -12.65 -3.39
C GLY A 178 -0.99 -13.81 -4.28
N ILE A 179 -0.64 -15.04 -3.89
CA ILE A 179 -1.17 -16.26 -4.54
C ILE A 179 -2.68 -16.36 -4.42
N ASP A 180 -3.30 -15.57 -3.56
CA ASP A 180 -4.75 -15.39 -3.39
C ASP A 180 -5.36 -14.38 -4.39
N GLY A 181 -4.56 -13.80 -5.30
CA GLY A 181 -5.00 -12.80 -6.28
C GLY A 181 -5.25 -11.40 -5.71
N VAL A 182 -4.97 -11.17 -4.43
CA VAL A 182 -5.14 -9.87 -3.77
C VAL A 182 -3.85 -9.07 -3.86
N ARG A 183 -3.96 -7.76 -4.04
CA ARG A 183 -2.82 -6.85 -4.05
C ARG A 183 -2.66 -6.18 -2.69
N TYR A 184 -1.45 -6.27 -2.16
CA TYR A 184 -1.02 -5.71 -0.87
C TYR A 184 0.02 -4.62 -1.12
N TYR A 185 -0.21 -3.44 -0.58
CA TYR A 185 0.63 -2.26 -0.78
C TYR A 185 1.17 -1.76 0.55
N GLY A 186 2.47 -1.47 0.60
CA GLY A 186 3.09 -0.79 1.73
C GLY A 186 3.95 0.39 1.27
N SER A 187 3.78 1.55 1.90
CA SER A 187 4.48 2.79 1.54
C SER A 187 5.00 3.56 2.74
N HIS A 188 5.59 4.73 2.47
CA HIS A 188 6.33 5.58 3.39
C HIS A 188 7.60 4.90 3.94
N LEU A 189 8.18 3.98 3.17
CA LEU A 189 9.36 3.22 3.58
C LEU A 189 10.60 4.12 3.67
N SER A 190 11.54 3.79 4.56
CA SER A 190 12.87 4.42 4.61
C SER A 190 13.88 3.72 3.70
N ALA A 191 13.67 2.44 3.41
CA ALA A 191 14.50 1.65 2.53
C ALA A 191 13.71 0.47 1.92
N ILE A 192 14.07 0.09 0.70
CA ILE A 192 13.64 -1.16 0.07
C ILE A 192 14.69 -2.22 0.36
N ALA A 193 14.29 -3.43 0.73
CA ALA A 193 15.23 -4.51 0.98
C ALA A 193 15.99 -4.91 -0.31
N SER A 194 17.23 -5.37 -0.13
CA SER A 194 18.07 -5.79 -1.25
C SER A 194 17.42 -6.91 -2.04
N GLY A 195 17.51 -6.86 -3.36
CA GLY A 195 16.97 -7.87 -4.27
C GLY A 195 15.45 -7.84 -4.46
N ILE A 196 14.70 -6.94 -3.82
CA ILE A 196 13.26 -6.80 -4.05
C ILE A 196 13.04 -6.04 -5.36
N GLU A 197 12.60 -6.76 -6.39
CA GLU A 197 12.33 -6.24 -7.74
C GLU A 197 10.97 -6.73 -8.25
N PRO A 198 10.30 -5.99 -9.14
CA PRO A 198 9.08 -6.47 -9.79
C PRO A 198 9.28 -7.85 -10.42
N GLY A 199 8.30 -8.74 -10.20
CA GLY A 199 8.37 -10.12 -10.70
C GLY A 199 9.03 -11.12 -9.75
N LEU A 200 9.73 -10.69 -8.68
CA LEU A 200 10.31 -11.58 -7.70
C LEU A 200 9.22 -12.33 -6.92
N SER A 201 9.37 -13.66 -6.78
CA SER A 201 8.53 -14.45 -5.88
C SER A 201 8.95 -14.24 -4.44
N VAL A 202 8.00 -13.98 -3.56
CA VAL A 202 8.21 -13.74 -2.13
C VAL A 202 7.32 -14.65 -1.29
N ARG A 203 7.79 -14.97 -0.08
CA ARG A 203 7.03 -15.75 0.89
C ARG A 203 6.41 -14.85 1.96
N ALA A 204 5.34 -15.32 2.59
CA ALA A 204 4.79 -14.70 3.78
C ALA A 204 5.88 -14.48 4.84
N GLY A 205 5.98 -13.28 5.39
CA GLY A 205 7.03 -12.89 6.34
C GLY A 205 8.37 -12.48 5.73
N GLN A 206 8.57 -12.60 4.40
CA GLN A 206 9.78 -12.11 3.74
C GLN A 206 9.85 -10.59 3.83
N VAL A 207 11.04 -10.06 4.21
CA VAL A 207 11.27 -8.62 4.33
C VAL A 207 11.23 -7.96 2.95
N LEU A 208 10.40 -6.94 2.81
CA LEU A 208 10.24 -6.14 1.60
C LEU A 208 10.94 -4.77 1.72
N GLY A 209 11.07 -4.26 2.94
CA GLY A 209 11.66 -2.96 3.22
C GLY A 209 11.61 -2.61 4.70
N SER A 210 11.98 -1.37 5.00
CA SER A 210 11.97 -0.80 6.35
C SER A 210 10.99 0.35 6.44
N ILE A 211 10.22 0.42 7.51
CA ILE A 211 9.27 1.50 7.81
C ILE A 211 10.00 2.83 7.92
N GLY A 212 9.39 3.88 7.44
CA GLY A 212 9.89 5.24 7.48
C GLY A 212 8.79 6.29 7.49
N ASN A 213 9.05 7.38 6.83
CA ASN A 213 8.14 8.51 6.67
C ASN A 213 8.41 9.27 5.36
N THR A 214 8.77 8.59 4.28
CA THR A 214 8.95 9.21 2.96
C THR A 214 7.61 9.62 2.34
N GLY A 215 7.65 10.37 1.24
CA GLY A 215 6.46 10.90 0.61
C GLY A 215 5.74 11.92 1.49
N SER A 216 4.42 11.91 1.46
CA SER A 216 3.59 12.86 2.23
C SER A 216 3.65 12.64 3.75
N ALA A 217 4.26 11.56 4.20
CA ALA A 217 4.44 11.25 5.62
C ALA A 217 5.66 11.96 6.27
N ARG A 218 6.40 12.79 5.56
CA ARG A 218 7.63 13.44 6.07
C ARG A 218 7.44 14.23 7.37
N VAL A 219 6.22 14.71 7.62
CA VAL A 219 5.87 15.52 8.81
C VAL A 219 5.03 14.74 9.83
N THR A 220 4.86 13.45 9.65
CA THR A 220 4.13 12.56 10.57
C THR A 220 5.08 11.59 11.27
N PRO A 221 4.68 10.98 12.39
CA PRO A 221 5.41 9.85 12.96
C PRO A 221 5.62 8.72 11.92
N PRO A 222 6.72 7.95 12.04
CA PRO A 222 6.95 6.83 11.13
C PRO A 222 5.81 5.82 11.18
N HIS A 223 5.39 5.35 10.00
CA HIS A 223 4.34 4.36 9.86
C HIS A 223 4.43 3.65 8.51
N LEU A 224 3.82 2.49 8.44
CA LEU A 224 3.52 1.81 7.19
C LEU A 224 2.10 2.18 6.77
N HIS A 225 1.93 2.93 5.70
CA HIS A 225 0.62 2.98 5.04
C HIS A 225 0.39 1.65 4.34
N PHE A 226 -0.65 0.92 4.77
CA PHE A 226 -0.97 -0.42 4.28
C PHE A 226 -2.32 -0.45 3.58
N GLY A 227 -2.32 -0.87 2.31
CA GLY A 227 -3.49 -0.96 1.46
C GLY A 227 -3.77 -2.38 0.96
N ILE A 228 -5.05 -2.75 0.91
CA ILE A 228 -5.55 -3.98 0.28
C ILE A 228 -6.42 -3.58 -0.91
N SER A 229 -6.15 -4.17 -2.08
CA SER A 229 -6.88 -3.90 -3.31
C SER A 229 -6.88 -5.11 -4.24
N TRP A 230 -7.37 -4.95 -5.45
CA TRP A 230 -7.21 -5.88 -6.56
C TRP A 230 -6.16 -5.39 -7.54
N PRO A 231 -5.51 -6.27 -8.33
CA PRO A 231 -4.60 -5.85 -9.39
C PRO A 231 -5.31 -4.95 -10.40
N THR A 232 -4.67 -3.82 -10.70
CA THR A 232 -5.12 -2.85 -11.70
C THR A 232 -3.91 -2.29 -12.44
N PRO A 233 -4.08 -1.70 -13.64
CA PRO A 233 -3.01 -0.98 -14.32
C PRO A 233 -2.43 0.16 -13.46
N PRO A 234 -1.15 0.53 -13.64
CA PRO A 234 -0.46 1.57 -12.84
C PRO A 234 -1.15 2.94 -12.86
N GLU A 235 -1.84 3.26 -13.96
CA GLU A 235 -2.59 4.52 -14.13
C GLU A 235 -3.74 4.65 -13.12
N ARG A 236 -4.21 3.54 -12.58
CA ARG A 236 -5.25 3.51 -11.52
C ARG A 236 -4.63 3.51 -10.11
N TRP A 237 -3.56 4.29 -9.92
CA TRP A 237 -2.76 4.36 -8.70
C TRP A 237 -3.59 4.58 -7.43
N TRP A 238 -4.72 5.28 -7.49
CA TRP A 238 -5.61 5.51 -6.35
C TRP A 238 -6.28 4.23 -5.83
N ILE A 239 -6.62 3.26 -6.69
CA ILE A 239 -7.12 1.94 -6.29
C ILE A 239 -6.00 1.15 -5.65
N ARG A 240 -4.79 1.23 -6.21
CA ARG A 240 -3.61 0.46 -5.83
C ARG A 240 -3.09 0.79 -4.42
N ARG A 241 -3.47 1.95 -3.87
CA ARG A 241 -3.09 2.40 -2.52
C ARG A 241 -4.00 1.88 -1.41
N GLY A 242 -5.18 1.36 -1.74
CA GLY A 242 -6.14 0.79 -0.81
C GLY A 242 -7.57 0.98 -1.28
N SER A 243 -8.36 -0.09 -1.27
CA SER A 243 -9.76 -0.11 -1.70
C SER A 243 -10.65 -0.98 -0.82
N VAL A 244 -10.04 -1.73 0.08
CA VAL A 244 -10.71 -2.56 1.09
C VAL A 244 -10.11 -2.27 2.44
N SER A 245 -10.94 -2.05 3.47
CA SER A 245 -10.46 -1.79 4.83
C SER A 245 -9.59 -2.94 5.34
N PRO A 246 -8.32 -2.70 5.69
CA PRO A 246 -7.43 -3.75 6.16
C PRO A 246 -7.71 -4.19 7.61
N GLN A 247 -8.44 -3.39 8.40
CA GLN A 247 -8.56 -3.58 9.86
C GLN A 247 -8.97 -4.99 10.30
N PRO A 248 -10.03 -5.62 9.75
CA PRO A 248 -10.42 -6.97 10.18
C PRO A 248 -9.31 -8.00 9.95
N PHE A 249 -8.55 -7.84 8.87
CA PHE A 249 -7.46 -8.75 8.49
C PHE A 249 -6.24 -8.51 9.37
N LEU A 250 -5.86 -7.24 9.60
CA LEU A 250 -4.74 -6.88 10.48
C LEU A 250 -4.97 -7.38 11.91
N ASP A 251 -6.19 -7.24 12.45
CA ASP A 251 -6.55 -7.76 13.78
C ASP A 251 -6.42 -9.28 13.81
N ALA A 252 -6.95 -9.98 12.79
CA ALA A 252 -6.85 -11.42 12.69
C ALA A 252 -5.40 -11.92 12.58
N TRP A 253 -4.59 -11.31 11.68
CA TRP A 253 -3.21 -11.72 11.45
C TRP A 253 -2.30 -11.43 12.64
N ARG A 254 -2.58 -10.37 13.40
CA ARG A 254 -1.88 -10.09 14.67
C ARG A 254 -2.11 -11.20 15.70
N GLU A 255 -3.29 -11.75 15.73
CA GLU A 255 -3.68 -12.88 16.58
C GLU A 255 -3.35 -14.26 15.93
N ARG A 256 -2.60 -14.27 14.82
CA ARG A 256 -2.27 -15.48 14.04
C ARG A 256 -3.47 -16.24 13.48
N ARG A 257 -4.65 -15.60 13.43
CA ARG A 257 -5.83 -16.14 12.75
C ARG A 257 -5.72 -15.91 11.25
N GLN A 258 -6.05 -16.92 10.46
CA GLN A 258 -5.92 -16.96 8.99
C GLN A 258 -7.18 -16.43 8.31
N LEU A 259 -7.44 -15.13 8.40
CA LEU A 259 -8.59 -14.49 7.75
C LEU A 259 -8.18 -14.01 6.34
N SER A 260 -8.84 -14.55 5.31
CA SER A 260 -8.59 -14.18 3.91
C SER A 260 -9.37 -12.93 3.49
N PRO A 261 -8.73 -11.95 2.81
CA PRO A 261 -9.42 -10.78 2.27
C PRO A 261 -10.11 -11.01 0.92
N VAL A 262 -9.94 -12.17 0.28
CA VAL A 262 -10.41 -12.47 -1.08
C VAL A 262 -11.89 -12.12 -1.30
N THR A 263 -12.77 -12.56 -0.41
CA THR A 263 -14.22 -12.30 -0.51
C THR A 263 -14.53 -10.80 -0.43
N ALA A 264 -13.87 -10.08 0.48
CA ALA A 264 -14.07 -8.64 0.65
C ALA A 264 -13.55 -7.88 -0.57
N VAL A 265 -12.40 -8.27 -1.11
CA VAL A 265 -11.80 -7.70 -2.33
C VAL A 265 -12.72 -7.95 -3.54
N ALA A 266 -13.19 -9.18 -3.74
CA ALA A 266 -14.10 -9.51 -4.83
C ALA A 266 -15.42 -8.72 -4.75
N LYS A 267 -15.97 -8.55 -3.55
CA LYS A 267 -17.17 -7.73 -3.31
C LYS A 267 -16.92 -6.26 -3.68
N ALA A 268 -15.81 -5.69 -3.20
CA ALA A 268 -15.45 -4.30 -3.49
C ALA A 268 -15.16 -4.08 -4.98
N HIS A 269 -14.46 -5.01 -5.63
CA HIS A 269 -14.17 -4.94 -7.06
C HIS A 269 -15.46 -4.97 -7.90
N ARG A 270 -16.42 -5.86 -7.60
CA ARG A 270 -17.73 -5.88 -8.27
C ARG A 270 -18.53 -4.60 -8.07
N ALA A 271 -18.45 -3.99 -6.88
CA ALA A 271 -19.22 -2.79 -6.55
C ALA A 271 -18.63 -1.51 -7.17
N TYR A 272 -17.33 -1.42 -7.31
CA TYR A 272 -16.63 -0.18 -7.68
C TYR A 272 -15.86 -0.28 -9.01
N GLY A 273 -15.50 -1.48 -9.47
CA GLY A 273 -14.74 -1.67 -10.70
C GLY A 273 -13.44 -0.87 -10.71
N THR A 274 -13.10 -0.31 -11.87
CA THR A 274 -11.95 0.59 -12.04
C THR A 274 -12.28 2.06 -11.78
N ASP A 275 -13.57 2.38 -11.53
CA ASP A 275 -14.08 3.75 -11.49
C ASP A 275 -14.28 4.28 -10.07
N ARG A 276 -13.74 3.60 -9.05
CA ARG A 276 -13.72 4.15 -7.71
C ARG A 276 -12.92 5.43 -7.71
N GLY A 277 -13.64 6.56 -7.77
CA GLY A 277 -13.04 7.88 -7.83
C GLY A 277 -12.22 8.17 -6.57
N CYS A 278 -11.16 8.88 -6.80
CA CYS A 278 -10.40 9.54 -5.78
C CYS A 278 -11.17 10.79 -5.31
N ARG A 279 -11.34 10.95 -4.00
CA ARG A 279 -11.96 12.16 -3.46
C ARG A 279 -10.88 13.19 -3.13
N SER A 280 -10.45 13.54 -2.04
CA SER A 280 -9.62 14.73 -1.80
C SER A 280 -8.10 14.51 -1.80
N TYR A 281 -7.61 13.30 -1.54
CA TYR A 281 -6.17 13.06 -1.29
C TYR A 281 -5.63 11.81 -1.99
N CYS A 282 -6.14 11.52 -3.14
CA CYS A 282 -5.48 10.51 -3.91
C CYS A 282 -4.23 11.08 -4.53
#